data_19f2915aeb30b198ae18cc9983a62b99
#
_entry.id   19f2915aeb30b198ae18cc9983a62b99
#
_cell.length_a   1.000
_cell.length_b   1.000
_cell.length_c   1.000
_cell.angle_alpha   90.00
_cell.angle_beta   90.00
_cell.angle_gamma   90.00
#
_symmetry.space_group_name_H-M   'P 1'
#
loop_
_entity.id
_entity.type
_entity.pdbx_description
1 polymer ?
#
loop_
_entity_poly.entity_id
_entity_poly.type
_entity_poly.pdbx_seq_one_letter_code
_entity_poly.pdbx_strand_id
1 'polypeptide(L)'
;MKKTYAYFLQVIYWITNATVASFTIVYLATALNNDVLVGVMISLMGLFSILLNTIFEKRYILSKEISIRKLLLGIYGLALLCYLIYGYTRCNILLRAFLYCAGYSLFSYSHQYINIHAAKINDNSRIKDGNRPITLGPLYYSMMVLVIGYWFVRESPLVYINFSAVFVFISFLSILFCKYDFMYCKQREIDVKLKSDYRFILFVIASVLSSMAAVTSIKFISRIVISNGGNMLNLALLFAIQSTVVIFANIYSKKILEKISSETLLLFSFVFSFIKVFLIYISKDLNLMYLAMALSIISYGSLGFASYDYLSKIIEKQYLAKANKISHLCSSISIGSLLSGFICSYVLYYYDVRMLLLVSCICAFCSILIFAGGLSCNK
;
A
#
# COMPACT_ATOMS: atom_id res chain seq x y z
N MET A 1 3.00 -25.76 15.89
CA MET A 1 2.20 -25.84 14.65
C MET A 1 1.40 -24.57 14.36
N LYS A 2 0.49 -24.05 15.23
CA LYS A 2 -0.33 -22.86 14.90
C LYS A 2 0.49 -21.62 14.54
N LYS A 3 1.53 -21.29 15.31
CA LYS A 3 2.43 -20.16 15.02
C LYS A 3 3.14 -20.29 13.68
N THR A 4 3.75 -21.43 13.42
CA THR A 4 4.46 -21.70 12.17
C THR A 4 3.56 -21.46 10.97
N TYR A 5 2.28 -21.79 11.10
CA TYR A 5 1.30 -21.59 10.06
C TYR A 5 0.96 -20.09 9.85
N ALA A 6 0.81 -19.31 10.92
CA ALA A 6 0.60 -17.86 10.81
C ALA A 6 1.78 -17.16 10.11
N TYR A 7 3.01 -17.57 10.46
CA TYR A 7 4.22 -17.11 9.77
C TYR A 7 4.20 -17.48 8.30
N PHE A 8 3.88 -18.71 7.98
CA PHE A 8 3.82 -19.23 6.62
C PHE A 8 2.84 -18.42 5.74
N LEU A 9 1.63 -18.15 6.25
CA LEU A 9 0.65 -17.32 5.52
C LEU A 9 1.16 -15.90 5.28
N GLN A 10 1.82 -15.28 6.27
CA GLN A 10 2.41 -13.97 6.11
C GLN A 10 3.55 -13.97 5.08
N VAL A 11 4.43 -14.97 5.13
CA VAL A 11 5.51 -15.13 4.14
C VAL A 11 4.95 -15.23 2.73
N ILE A 12 3.98 -16.13 2.51
CA ILE A 12 3.36 -16.32 1.19
C ILE A 12 2.66 -15.03 0.74
N TYR A 13 1.91 -14.38 1.63
CA TYR A 13 1.26 -13.12 1.29
C TYR A 13 2.27 -12.06 0.81
N TRP A 14 3.36 -11.84 1.54
CA TRP A 14 4.34 -10.81 1.18
C TRP A 14 5.15 -11.15 -0.07
N ILE A 15 5.48 -12.42 -0.28
CA ILE A 15 6.08 -12.90 -1.53
C ILE A 15 5.11 -12.65 -2.70
N THR A 16 3.84 -13.01 -2.55
CA THR A 16 2.82 -12.77 -3.58
C THR A 16 2.59 -11.27 -3.80
N ASN A 17 2.61 -10.47 -2.74
CA ASN A 17 2.50 -9.01 -2.86
C ASN A 17 3.65 -8.42 -3.67
N ALA A 18 4.86 -8.92 -3.52
CA ALA A 18 5.98 -8.51 -4.36
C ALA A 18 5.75 -8.84 -5.84
N THR A 19 5.17 -10.01 -6.14
CA THR A 19 4.87 -10.42 -7.51
C THR A 19 3.66 -9.70 -8.11
N VAL A 20 2.75 -9.19 -7.30
CA VAL A 20 1.54 -8.52 -7.79
C VAL A 20 1.71 -7.00 -7.86
N ALA A 21 2.45 -6.40 -6.92
CA ALA A 21 2.46 -4.94 -6.73
C ALA A 21 3.70 -4.23 -7.27
N SER A 22 4.92 -4.82 -7.18
CA SER A 22 6.15 -4.07 -7.37
C SER A 22 6.37 -3.56 -8.80
N PHE A 23 6.12 -4.38 -9.80
CA PHE A 23 6.35 -4.03 -11.22
C PHE A 23 5.06 -3.74 -12.00
N THR A 24 3.94 -3.58 -11.31
CA THR A 24 2.63 -3.31 -11.92
C THR A 24 2.66 -2.19 -12.95
N ILE A 25 3.31 -1.07 -12.64
CA ILE A 25 3.34 0.08 -13.53
C ILE A 25 4.26 -0.15 -14.72
N VAL A 26 5.38 -0.82 -14.52
CA VAL A 26 6.26 -1.23 -15.62
C VAL A 26 5.49 -2.13 -16.58
N TYR A 27 4.76 -3.11 -16.04
CA TYR A 27 3.92 -4.00 -16.82
C TYR A 27 2.84 -3.22 -17.60
N LEU A 28 2.06 -2.37 -16.92
CA LEU A 28 1.00 -1.57 -17.56
C LEU A 28 1.56 -0.61 -18.61
N ALA A 29 2.69 0.05 -18.34
CA ALA A 29 3.34 0.95 -19.28
C ALA A 29 3.81 0.21 -20.55
N THR A 30 4.37 -1.00 -20.39
CA THR A 30 4.77 -1.84 -21.53
C THR A 30 3.57 -2.38 -22.29
N ALA A 31 2.51 -2.82 -21.58
CA ALA A 31 1.33 -3.41 -22.20
C ALA A 31 0.46 -2.37 -22.92
N LEU A 32 0.30 -1.17 -22.36
CA LEU A 32 -0.58 -0.12 -22.90
C LEU A 32 0.15 0.82 -23.86
N ASN A 33 1.47 0.92 -23.72
CA ASN A 33 2.31 1.88 -24.45
C ASN A 33 1.76 3.33 -24.44
N ASN A 34 1.09 3.70 -23.33
CA ASN A 34 0.45 5.00 -23.15
C ASN A 34 0.40 5.36 -21.67
N ASP A 35 1.16 6.37 -21.26
CA ASP A 35 1.28 6.78 -19.85
C ASP A 35 -0.02 7.39 -19.29
N VAL A 36 -0.85 7.99 -20.15
CA VAL A 36 -2.17 8.51 -19.75
C VAL A 36 -3.09 7.36 -19.33
N LEU A 37 -3.13 6.30 -20.13
CA LEU A 37 -3.91 5.10 -19.80
C LEU A 37 -3.37 4.42 -18.53
N VAL A 38 -2.05 4.43 -18.31
CA VAL A 38 -1.48 3.93 -17.04
C VAL A 38 -2.01 4.72 -15.85
N GLY A 39 -2.09 6.04 -15.94
CA GLY A 39 -2.68 6.88 -14.90
C GLY A 39 -4.17 6.54 -14.65
N VAL A 40 -4.96 6.35 -15.71
CA VAL A 40 -6.36 5.89 -15.58
C VAL A 40 -6.45 4.54 -14.87
N MET A 41 -5.55 3.59 -15.19
CA MET A 41 -5.52 2.29 -14.51
C MET A 41 -5.14 2.41 -13.02
N ILE A 42 -4.23 3.31 -12.67
CA ILE A 42 -3.93 3.61 -11.26
C ILE A 42 -5.18 4.13 -10.53
N SER A 43 -5.94 5.03 -11.17
CA SER A 43 -7.21 5.52 -10.61
C SER A 43 -8.23 4.40 -10.42
N LEU A 44 -8.36 3.50 -11.38
CA LEU A 44 -9.24 2.34 -11.28
C LEU A 44 -8.83 1.40 -10.14
N MET A 45 -7.55 1.15 -9.93
CA MET A 45 -7.08 0.38 -8.76
C MET A 45 -7.50 1.05 -7.44
N GLY A 46 -7.36 2.38 -7.34
CA GLY A 46 -7.83 3.14 -6.19
C GLY A 46 -9.33 3.04 -5.98
N LEU A 47 -10.11 3.20 -7.05
CA LEU A 47 -11.57 3.09 -7.04
C LEU A 47 -12.02 1.69 -6.59
N PHE A 48 -11.48 0.63 -7.18
CA PHE A 48 -11.79 -0.75 -6.75
C PHE A 48 -11.45 -1.00 -5.29
N SER A 49 -10.30 -0.50 -4.82
CA SER A 49 -9.92 -0.61 -3.43
C SER A 49 -10.91 0.09 -2.50
N ILE A 50 -11.40 1.29 -2.86
CA ILE A 50 -12.43 2.01 -2.09
C ILE A 50 -13.75 1.24 -2.12
N LEU A 51 -14.20 0.76 -3.27
CA LEU A 51 -15.45 0.00 -3.39
C LEU A 51 -15.42 -1.28 -2.54
N LEU A 52 -14.32 -2.02 -2.57
CA LEU A 52 -14.14 -3.22 -1.74
C LEU A 52 -14.19 -2.88 -0.24
N ASN A 53 -13.48 -1.83 0.19
CA ASN A 53 -13.44 -1.44 1.60
C ASN A 53 -14.72 -0.78 2.12
N THR A 54 -15.54 -0.19 1.27
CA THR A 54 -16.76 0.52 1.71
C THR A 54 -18.03 -0.27 1.43
N ILE A 55 -18.25 -0.67 0.18
CA ILE A 55 -19.52 -1.30 -0.23
C ILE A 55 -19.53 -2.78 0.12
N PHE A 56 -18.47 -3.50 -0.28
CA PHE A 56 -18.41 -4.94 -0.05
C PHE A 56 -18.36 -5.27 1.44
N GLU A 57 -17.56 -4.54 2.21
CA GLU A 57 -17.47 -4.71 3.65
C GLU A 57 -18.81 -4.42 4.34
N LYS A 58 -19.51 -3.31 4.01
CA LYS A 58 -20.81 -2.99 4.59
C LYS A 58 -21.90 -4.01 4.26
N ARG A 59 -22.02 -4.40 3.00
CA ARG A 59 -23.14 -5.24 2.55
C ARG A 59 -22.99 -6.71 2.86
N TYR A 60 -21.78 -7.25 2.78
CA TYR A 60 -21.56 -8.69 2.82
C TYR A 60 -20.88 -9.20 4.09
N ILE A 61 -20.01 -8.39 4.70
CA ILE A 61 -19.23 -8.82 5.86
C ILE A 61 -19.91 -8.41 7.18
N LEU A 62 -20.56 -7.25 7.22
CA LEU A 62 -21.21 -6.74 8.44
C LEU A 62 -22.56 -7.43 8.74
N SER A 63 -23.18 -8.04 7.75
CA SER A 63 -24.52 -8.64 7.89
C SER A 63 -24.50 -10.08 8.36
N LYS A 64 -23.38 -10.78 8.31
CA LYS A 64 -23.26 -12.21 8.65
C LYS A 64 -21.92 -12.52 9.32
N GLU A 65 -21.93 -13.47 10.23
CA GLU A 65 -20.70 -14.10 10.71
C GLU A 65 -20.07 -14.89 9.57
N ILE A 66 -18.96 -14.37 9.03
CA ILE A 66 -18.28 -15.00 7.90
C ILE A 66 -16.96 -15.61 8.39
N SER A 67 -16.69 -16.83 7.98
CA SER A 67 -15.40 -17.47 8.14
C SER A 67 -14.33 -16.69 7.38
N ILE A 68 -13.26 -16.27 8.06
CA ILE A 68 -12.12 -15.57 7.43
C ILE A 68 -11.51 -16.42 6.32
N ARG A 69 -11.43 -17.74 6.51
CA ARG A 69 -10.93 -18.68 5.51
C ARG A 69 -11.79 -18.65 4.23
N LYS A 70 -13.13 -18.76 4.38
CA LYS A 70 -14.04 -18.71 3.22
C LYS A 70 -13.95 -17.38 2.48
N LEU A 71 -13.84 -16.29 3.23
CA LEU A 71 -13.67 -14.95 2.66
C LEU A 71 -12.37 -14.83 1.86
N LEU A 72 -11.25 -15.27 2.41
CA LEU A 72 -9.95 -15.26 1.73
C LEU A 72 -9.96 -16.16 0.48
N LEU A 73 -10.57 -17.35 0.55
CA LEU A 73 -10.73 -18.24 -0.62
C LEU A 73 -11.55 -17.55 -1.71
N GLY A 74 -12.63 -16.84 -1.37
CA GLY A 74 -13.43 -16.07 -2.33
C GLY A 74 -12.61 -14.96 -2.98
N ILE A 75 -11.88 -14.17 -2.19
CA ILE A 75 -11.05 -13.07 -2.69
C ILE A 75 -9.94 -13.57 -3.61
N TYR A 76 -9.17 -14.60 -3.18
CA TYR A 76 -8.10 -15.16 -4.00
C TYR A 76 -8.62 -15.90 -5.22
N GLY A 77 -9.76 -16.59 -5.10
CA GLY A 77 -10.42 -17.24 -6.24
C GLY A 77 -10.85 -16.25 -7.31
N LEU A 78 -11.47 -15.12 -6.92
CA LEU A 78 -11.85 -14.05 -7.84
C LEU A 78 -10.61 -13.36 -8.44
N ALA A 79 -9.57 -13.08 -7.65
CA ALA A 79 -8.33 -12.52 -8.18
C ALA A 79 -7.68 -13.46 -9.21
N LEU A 80 -7.63 -14.75 -8.90
CA LEU A 80 -7.10 -15.77 -9.82
C LEU A 80 -7.91 -15.84 -11.11
N LEU A 81 -9.25 -15.82 -11.03
CA LEU A 81 -10.12 -15.77 -12.21
C LEU A 81 -9.82 -14.55 -13.09
N CYS A 82 -9.62 -13.37 -12.49
CA CYS A 82 -9.21 -12.18 -13.23
C CYS A 82 -7.89 -12.40 -14.01
N TYR A 83 -6.88 -13.02 -13.39
CA TYR A 83 -5.61 -13.30 -14.04
C TYR A 83 -5.72 -14.39 -15.10
N LEU A 84 -6.52 -15.44 -14.88
CA LEU A 84 -6.76 -16.49 -15.87
C LEU A 84 -7.50 -15.94 -17.09
N ILE A 85 -8.61 -15.21 -16.89
CA ILE A 85 -9.35 -14.58 -17.99
C ILE A 85 -8.44 -13.62 -18.76
N TYR A 86 -7.60 -12.85 -18.06
CA TYR A 86 -6.57 -12.03 -18.68
C TYR A 86 -5.69 -12.83 -19.65
N GLY A 87 -5.22 -14.02 -19.26
CA GLY A 87 -4.36 -14.88 -20.09
C GLY A 87 -5.06 -15.37 -21.37
N TYR A 88 -6.38 -15.59 -21.32
CA TYR A 88 -7.17 -16.09 -22.47
C TYR A 88 -7.72 -14.98 -23.35
N THR A 89 -7.94 -13.76 -22.84
CA THR A 89 -8.48 -12.65 -23.65
C THR A 89 -7.38 -12.04 -24.53
N ARG A 90 -7.31 -12.45 -25.79
CA ARG A 90 -6.35 -11.91 -26.76
C ARG A 90 -6.83 -10.61 -27.43
N CYS A 91 -8.12 -10.30 -27.35
CA CYS A 91 -8.77 -9.36 -28.27
C CYS A 91 -8.75 -7.88 -27.86
N ASN A 92 -8.64 -7.54 -26.56
CA ASN A 92 -8.74 -6.14 -26.12
C ASN A 92 -7.79 -5.83 -24.98
N ILE A 93 -6.82 -4.96 -25.26
CA ILE A 93 -5.78 -4.56 -24.30
C ILE A 93 -6.37 -3.82 -23.09
N LEU A 94 -7.43 -3.01 -23.29
CA LEU A 94 -8.08 -2.28 -22.22
C LEU A 94 -8.81 -3.23 -21.25
N LEU A 95 -9.50 -4.25 -21.80
CA LEU A 95 -10.14 -5.28 -20.97
C LEU A 95 -9.10 -6.06 -20.16
N ARG A 96 -7.97 -6.39 -20.78
CA ARG A 96 -6.86 -7.05 -20.08
C ARG A 96 -6.32 -6.19 -18.95
N ALA A 97 -6.04 -4.91 -19.20
CA ALA A 97 -5.57 -3.99 -18.18
C ALA A 97 -6.60 -3.83 -17.04
N PHE A 98 -7.90 -3.76 -17.37
CA PHE A 98 -8.98 -3.71 -16.38
C PHE A 98 -9.01 -4.97 -15.49
N LEU A 99 -8.92 -6.16 -16.08
CA LEU A 99 -8.87 -7.43 -15.35
C LEU A 99 -7.65 -7.50 -14.43
N TYR A 100 -6.50 -7.01 -14.90
CA TYR A 100 -5.31 -6.92 -14.07
C TYR A 100 -5.52 -6.00 -12.86
N CYS A 101 -6.09 -4.81 -13.07
CA CYS A 101 -6.40 -3.86 -12.00
C CYS A 101 -7.38 -4.43 -10.98
N ALA A 102 -8.40 -5.15 -11.44
CA ALA A 102 -9.38 -5.83 -10.59
C ALA A 102 -8.71 -6.93 -9.75
N GLY A 103 -7.91 -7.80 -10.38
CA GLY A 103 -7.15 -8.85 -9.69
C GLY A 103 -6.18 -8.29 -8.65
N TYR A 104 -5.44 -7.23 -9.01
CA TYR A 104 -4.56 -6.49 -8.09
C TYR A 104 -5.31 -5.95 -6.86
N SER A 105 -6.44 -5.28 -7.09
CA SER A 105 -7.22 -4.67 -6.01
C SER A 105 -7.84 -5.71 -5.08
N LEU A 106 -8.36 -6.81 -5.62
CA LEU A 106 -8.85 -7.96 -4.85
C LEU A 106 -7.73 -8.56 -3.99
N PHE A 107 -6.57 -8.82 -4.58
CA PHE A 107 -5.43 -9.34 -3.84
C PHE A 107 -5.00 -8.37 -2.71
N SER A 108 -4.84 -7.09 -3.01
CA SER A 108 -4.45 -6.07 -2.02
C SER A 108 -5.47 -5.95 -0.88
N TYR A 109 -6.76 -6.12 -1.18
CA TYR A 109 -7.84 -6.13 -0.18
C TYR A 109 -7.72 -7.30 0.81
N SER A 110 -7.12 -8.42 0.42
CA SER A 110 -6.93 -9.57 1.31
C SER A 110 -6.00 -9.30 2.49
N HIS A 111 -5.13 -8.28 2.42
CA HIS A 111 -4.10 -7.96 3.42
C HIS A 111 -4.65 -7.82 4.84
N GLN A 112 -5.74 -7.07 4.98
CA GLN A 112 -6.36 -6.86 6.29
C GLN A 112 -6.85 -8.16 6.93
N TYR A 113 -7.40 -9.10 6.14
CA TYR A 113 -7.91 -10.37 6.64
C TYR A 113 -6.80 -11.37 6.97
N ILE A 114 -5.70 -11.36 6.22
CA ILE A 114 -4.47 -12.12 6.55
C ILE A 114 -3.91 -11.64 7.90
N ASN A 115 -3.87 -10.33 8.13
CA ASN A 115 -3.38 -9.77 9.39
C ASN A 115 -4.32 -10.12 10.56
N ILE A 116 -5.64 -10.02 10.38
CA ILE A 116 -6.62 -10.42 11.41
C ILE A 116 -6.51 -11.92 11.70
N HIS A 117 -6.35 -12.75 10.67
CA HIS A 117 -6.19 -14.19 10.83
C HIS A 117 -4.92 -14.53 11.60
N ALA A 118 -3.80 -13.90 11.27
CA ALA A 118 -2.53 -14.08 11.97
C ALA A 118 -2.60 -13.61 13.43
N ALA A 119 -3.24 -12.47 13.71
CA ALA A 119 -3.44 -11.95 15.05
C ALA A 119 -4.27 -12.92 15.90
N LYS A 120 -5.40 -13.43 15.39
CA LYS A 120 -6.24 -14.39 16.11
C LYS A 120 -5.54 -15.73 16.41
N ILE A 121 -4.66 -16.19 15.53
CA ILE A 121 -3.82 -17.36 15.80
C ILE A 121 -2.88 -17.08 16.97
N ASN A 122 -2.31 -15.88 17.04
CA ASN A 122 -1.36 -15.47 18.06
C ASN A 122 -2.03 -15.23 19.42
N ASP A 123 -3.18 -14.57 19.47
CA ASP A 123 -3.94 -14.30 20.71
C ASP A 123 -4.32 -15.60 21.42
N ASN A 124 -4.74 -16.63 20.67
CA ASN A 124 -5.03 -17.96 21.20
C ASN A 124 -3.80 -18.70 21.76
N SER A 125 -2.58 -18.20 21.52
CA SER A 125 -1.33 -18.86 21.92
C SER A 125 -0.68 -18.30 23.20
N ARG A 126 -1.32 -17.35 23.90
CA ARG A 126 -0.80 -16.66 25.14
C ARG A 126 0.60 -16.06 24.99
N ILE A 127 1.02 -15.67 23.78
CA ILE A 127 2.40 -15.25 23.54
C ILE A 127 2.43 -13.76 23.24
N LYS A 128 3.19 -13.02 24.07
CA LYS A 128 3.43 -11.56 23.96
C LYS A 128 4.11 -11.09 22.66
N ASP A 129 4.62 -12.00 21.83
CA ASP A 129 5.35 -11.72 20.59
C ASP A 129 4.47 -11.70 19.32
N GLY A 130 3.18 -11.46 19.45
CA GLY A 130 2.16 -11.67 18.41
C GLY A 130 2.36 -10.92 17.08
N ASN A 131 3.12 -9.81 17.06
CA ASN A 131 3.25 -8.96 15.87
C ASN A 131 4.50 -9.25 15.01
N ARG A 132 5.44 -10.11 15.45
CA ARG A 132 6.67 -10.39 14.71
C ARG A 132 6.46 -10.85 13.26
N PRO A 133 5.49 -11.75 12.93
CA PRO A 133 5.27 -12.17 11.56
C PRO A 133 4.88 -11.01 10.64
N ILE A 134 4.05 -10.10 11.14
CA ILE A 134 3.58 -8.92 10.40
C ILE A 134 4.74 -7.94 10.19
N THR A 135 5.59 -7.76 11.20
CA THR A 135 6.72 -6.84 11.15
C THR A 135 7.80 -7.28 10.16
N LEU A 136 8.04 -8.59 10.04
CA LEU A 136 9.06 -9.15 9.12
C LEU A 136 8.57 -9.29 7.67
N GLY A 137 7.28 -9.12 7.43
CA GLY A 137 6.68 -9.25 6.10
C GLY A 137 7.41 -8.45 5.00
N PRO A 138 7.73 -7.16 5.21
CA PRO A 138 8.47 -6.36 4.24
C PRO A 138 9.84 -6.93 3.86
N LEU A 139 10.49 -7.77 4.71
CA LEU A 139 11.74 -8.44 4.36
C LEU A 139 11.52 -9.48 3.25
N TYR A 140 10.49 -10.30 3.37
CA TYR A 140 10.15 -11.29 2.34
C TYR A 140 9.76 -10.62 1.02
N TYR A 141 9.05 -9.48 1.12
CA TYR A 141 8.79 -8.63 -0.04
C TYR A 141 10.08 -8.16 -0.70
N SER A 142 11.03 -7.60 0.08
CA SER A 142 12.32 -7.10 -0.44
C SER A 142 13.11 -8.20 -1.15
N MET A 143 13.21 -9.39 -0.55
CA MET A 143 13.91 -10.53 -1.15
C MET A 143 13.27 -10.94 -2.48
N MET A 144 11.94 -11.04 -2.53
CA MET A 144 11.25 -11.46 -3.74
C MET A 144 11.30 -10.40 -4.85
N VAL A 145 11.23 -9.11 -4.50
CA VAL A 145 11.38 -8.02 -5.47
C VAL A 145 12.74 -8.08 -6.16
N LEU A 146 13.82 -8.37 -5.41
CA LEU A 146 15.16 -8.53 -5.99
C LEU A 146 15.24 -9.71 -6.96
N VAL A 147 14.63 -10.84 -6.62
CA VAL A 147 14.55 -12.02 -7.52
C VAL A 147 13.82 -11.65 -8.81
N ILE A 148 12.68 -10.97 -8.73
CA ILE A 148 11.90 -10.53 -9.90
C ILE A 148 12.69 -9.51 -10.73
N GLY A 149 13.33 -8.53 -10.08
CA GLY A 149 14.13 -7.53 -10.76
C GLY A 149 15.30 -8.13 -11.52
N TYR A 150 15.99 -9.11 -10.92
CA TYR A 150 17.06 -9.85 -11.60
C TYR A 150 16.54 -10.62 -12.83
N TRP A 151 15.36 -11.24 -12.70
CA TRP A 151 14.72 -11.93 -13.81
C TRP A 151 14.36 -10.97 -14.96
N PHE A 152 13.81 -9.81 -14.64
CA PHE A 152 13.40 -8.81 -15.65
C PHE A 152 14.53 -8.05 -16.34
N VAL A 153 15.77 -8.22 -15.92
CA VAL A 153 16.91 -7.79 -16.71
C VAL A 153 17.04 -8.63 -18.00
N ARG A 154 16.54 -9.88 -17.96
CA ARG A 154 16.66 -10.86 -19.04
C ARG A 154 15.38 -11.07 -19.83
N GLU A 155 14.23 -10.86 -19.19
CA GLU A 155 12.92 -11.19 -19.73
C GLU A 155 12.04 -9.95 -19.92
N SER A 156 11.07 -10.05 -20.82
CA SER A 156 10.09 -8.98 -21.01
C SER A 156 9.22 -8.77 -19.77
N PRO A 157 8.92 -7.50 -19.38
CA PRO A 157 7.97 -7.21 -18.30
C PRO A 157 6.57 -7.82 -18.52
N LEU A 158 6.21 -8.20 -19.74
CA LEU A 158 4.93 -8.85 -20.03
C LEU A 158 4.78 -10.23 -19.36
N VAL A 159 5.89 -10.89 -19.03
CA VAL A 159 5.89 -12.17 -18.29
C VAL A 159 5.47 -11.99 -16.83
N TYR A 160 5.51 -10.76 -16.29
CA TYR A 160 5.17 -10.44 -14.91
C TYR A 160 3.80 -10.97 -14.46
N ILE A 161 2.82 -10.96 -15.36
CA ILE A 161 1.47 -11.43 -15.04
C ILE A 161 1.43 -12.92 -14.73
N ASN A 162 2.26 -13.72 -15.41
CA ASN A 162 2.33 -15.16 -15.16
C ASN A 162 2.87 -15.44 -13.76
N PHE A 163 3.87 -14.66 -13.31
CA PHE A 163 4.34 -14.72 -11.93
C PHE A 163 3.21 -14.36 -10.95
N SER A 164 2.49 -13.26 -11.20
CA SER A 164 1.37 -12.84 -10.36
C SER A 164 0.30 -13.94 -10.26
N ALA A 165 -0.09 -14.54 -11.37
CA ALA A 165 -1.08 -15.62 -11.40
C ALA A 165 -0.62 -16.86 -10.62
N VAL A 166 0.63 -17.31 -10.81
CA VAL A 166 1.19 -18.47 -10.12
C VAL A 166 1.23 -18.23 -8.60
N PHE A 167 1.72 -17.07 -8.15
CA PHE A 167 1.83 -16.81 -6.72
C PHE A 167 0.48 -16.54 -6.06
N VAL A 168 -0.51 -15.95 -6.77
CA VAL A 168 -1.90 -15.86 -6.28
C VAL A 168 -2.51 -17.26 -6.17
N PHE A 169 -2.22 -18.18 -7.10
CA PHE A 169 -2.65 -19.56 -7.03
C PHE A 169 -2.02 -20.30 -5.82
N ILE A 170 -0.72 -20.10 -5.57
CA ILE A 170 -0.05 -20.64 -4.38
C ILE A 170 -0.69 -20.10 -3.10
N SER A 171 -1.01 -18.80 -3.06
CA SER A 171 -1.72 -18.20 -1.93
C SER A 171 -3.12 -18.80 -1.75
N PHE A 172 -3.86 -19.02 -2.82
CA PHE A 172 -5.16 -19.70 -2.80
C PHE A 172 -5.06 -21.10 -2.22
N LEU A 173 -4.11 -21.90 -2.72
CA LEU A 173 -3.88 -23.26 -2.21
C LEU A 173 -3.48 -23.25 -0.73
N SER A 174 -2.65 -22.31 -0.31
CA SER A 174 -2.23 -22.18 1.09
C SER A 174 -3.40 -21.94 2.03
N ILE A 175 -4.40 -21.17 1.62
CA ILE A 175 -5.64 -20.96 2.36
C ILE A 175 -6.57 -22.17 2.24
N LEU A 176 -6.63 -22.83 1.09
CA LEU A 176 -7.46 -24.02 0.85
C LEU A 176 -7.06 -25.17 1.80
N PHE A 177 -5.75 -25.38 1.97
CA PHE A 177 -5.23 -26.40 2.88
C PHE A 177 -5.09 -25.92 4.34
N CYS A 178 -5.54 -24.70 4.66
CA CYS A 178 -5.55 -24.19 6.01
C CYS A 178 -6.51 -24.97 6.90
N LYS A 179 -5.98 -25.55 8.00
CA LYS A 179 -6.78 -26.26 9.00
C LYS A 179 -7.45 -25.33 10.02
N TYR A 180 -7.01 -24.05 10.08
CA TYR A 180 -7.48 -23.09 11.06
C TYR A 180 -8.48 -22.14 10.40
N ASP A 181 -9.65 -22.03 11.02
CA ASP A 181 -10.69 -21.12 10.61
C ASP A 181 -11.16 -20.28 11.83
N PHE A 182 -11.49 -19.03 11.58
CA PHE A 182 -11.97 -18.10 12.58
C PHE A 182 -13.15 -17.33 12.01
N MET A 183 -14.17 -17.16 12.82
CA MET A 183 -15.29 -16.32 12.46
C MET A 183 -14.88 -14.84 12.57
N TYR A 184 -15.19 -14.09 11.56
CA TYR A 184 -15.05 -12.65 11.55
C TYR A 184 -16.32 -12.04 12.14
N CYS A 185 -16.27 -11.74 13.46
CA CYS A 185 -17.30 -10.95 14.10
C CYS A 185 -16.79 -9.51 14.15
N LYS A 186 -17.31 -8.64 13.32
CA LYS A 186 -17.06 -7.22 13.51
C LYS A 186 -17.92 -6.77 14.69
N GLN A 187 -17.29 -6.14 15.69
CA GLN A 187 -18.05 -5.39 16.68
C GLN A 187 -18.98 -4.44 15.93
N ARG A 188 -20.30 -4.46 16.26
CA ARG A 188 -21.25 -3.49 15.70
C ARG A 188 -20.65 -2.10 15.84
N GLU A 189 -20.20 -1.53 14.73
CA GLU A 189 -19.89 -0.10 14.72
C GLU A 189 -21.23 0.58 15.06
N ILE A 190 -21.32 1.13 16.25
CA ILE A 190 -22.42 2.01 16.63
C ILE A 190 -22.35 3.10 15.55
N ASP A 191 -23.45 3.32 14.85
CA ASP A 191 -23.54 4.30 13.75
C ASP A 191 -23.58 5.73 14.35
N VAL A 192 -22.56 6.04 15.11
CA VAL A 192 -22.39 7.31 15.81
C VAL A 192 -21.76 8.27 14.82
N LYS A 193 -22.41 9.42 14.60
CA LYS A 193 -21.83 10.50 13.78
C LYS A 193 -20.52 10.91 14.42
N LEU A 194 -19.43 10.81 13.68
CA LEU A 194 -18.13 11.28 14.12
C LEU A 194 -18.23 12.78 14.38
N LYS A 195 -18.07 13.21 15.63
CA LYS A 195 -17.97 14.64 15.95
C LYS A 195 -16.63 15.10 15.36
N SER A 196 -16.68 15.86 14.27
CA SER A 196 -15.48 16.27 13.54
C SER A 196 -14.73 17.33 14.32
N ASP A 197 -13.61 16.93 14.95
CA ASP A 197 -12.59 17.86 15.38
C ASP A 197 -11.87 18.40 14.10
N TYR A 198 -11.69 19.72 14.01
CA TYR A 198 -10.98 20.34 12.87
C TYR A 198 -9.57 19.76 12.69
N ARG A 199 -8.89 19.36 13.77
CA ARG A 199 -7.58 18.70 13.76
C ARG A 199 -7.61 17.37 13.01
N PHE A 200 -8.68 16.61 13.19
CA PHE A 200 -8.89 15.37 12.45
C PHE A 200 -9.07 15.65 10.96
N ILE A 201 -9.85 16.67 10.60
CA ILE A 201 -10.07 17.04 9.20
C ILE A 201 -8.75 17.45 8.54
N LEU A 202 -7.96 18.33 9.19
CA LEU A 202 -6.68 18.78 8.65
C LEU A 202 -5.67 17.64 8.54
N PHE A 203 -5.63 16.73 9.51
CA PHE A 203 -4.82 15.52 9.45
C PHE A 203 -5.23 14.62 8.27
N VAL A 204 -6.52 14.42 8.01
CA VAL A 204 -7.03 13.63 6.89
C VAL A 204 -6.62 14.28 5.56
N ILE A 205 -6.80 15.59 5.40
CA ILE A 205 -6.41 16.31 4.18
C ILE A 205 -4.90 16.22 3.96
N ALA A 206 -4.09 16.44 4.99
CA ALA A 206 -2.63 16.31 4.91
C ALA A 206 -2.22 14.86 4.51
N SER A 207 -2.88 13.87 5.08
CA SER A 207 -2.63 12.46 4.77
C SER A 207 -2.98 12.11 3.31
N VAL A 208 -4.08 12.64 2.78
CA VAL A 208 -4.46 12.47 1.36
C VAL A 208 -3.41 13.09 0.45
N LEU A 209 -3.00 14.33 0.69
CA LEU A 209 -1.99 15.01 -0.13
C LEU A 209 -0.63 14.30 -0.08
N SER A 210 -0.21 13.85 1.10
CA SER A 210 1.01 13.08 1.27
C SER A 210 0.93 11.73 0.55
N SER A 211 -0.22 11.03 0.61
CA SER A 211 -0.42 9.76 -0.10
C SER A 211 -0.44 9.94 -1.62
N MET A 212 -1.03 11.01 -2.13
CA MET A 212 -0.98 11.35 -3.56
C MET A 212 0.47 11.55 -4.03
N ALA A 213 1.27 12.31 -3.28
CA ALA A 213 2.68 12.53 -3.60
C ALA A 213 3.49 11.23 -3.57
N ALA A 214 3.27 10.39 -2.55
CA ALA A 214 3.94 9.11 -2.40
C ALA A 214 3.57 8.14 -3.52
N VAL A 215 2.28 8.00 -3.85
CA VAL A 215 1.81 7.12 -4.93
C VAL A 215 2.39 7.54 -6.26
N THR A 216 2.31 8.82 -6.60
CA THR A 216 2.85 9.36 -7.86
C THR A 216 4.34 9.09 -7.99
N SER A 217 5.12 9.43 -6.96
CA SER A 217 6.59 9.27 -7.00
C SER A 217 7.01 7.80 -7.08
N ILE A 218 6.31 6.88 -6.40
CA ILE A 218 6.62 5.45 -6.43
C ILE A 218 6.17 4.80 -7.74
N LYS A 219 4.99 5.15 -8.24
CA LYS A 219 4.43 4.52 -9.43
C LYS A 219 5.21 4.88 -10.70
N PHE A 220 5.67 6.11 -10.84
CA PHE A 220 6.43 6.54 -12.03
C PHE A 220 7.95 6.54 -11.86
N ILE A 221 8.45 6.03 -10.73
CA ILE A 221 9.90 5.96 -10.45
C ILE A 221 10.67 5.15 -11.50
N SER A 222 10.04 4.14 -12.12
CA SER A 222 10.66 3.32 -13.16
C SER A 222 11.09 4.15 -14.37
N ARG A 223 10.32 5.18 -14.74
CA ARG A 223 10.67 6.09 -15.83
C ARG A 223 11.93 6.88 -15.51
N ILE A 224 12.07 7.32 -14.26
CA ILE A 224 13.24 8.08 -13.80
C ILE A 224 14.47 7.18 -13.67
N VAL A 225 14.29 5.96 -13.19
CA VAL A 225 15.36 4.96 -13.13
C VAL A 225 15.95 4.73 -14.53
N ILE A 226 15.09 4.50 -15.51
CA ILE A 226 15.51 4.26 -16.91
C ILE A 226 16.17 5.52 -17.49
N SER A 227 15.61 6.72 -17.28
CA SER A 227 16.20 7.97 -17.78
C SER A 227 17.57 8.29 -17.16
N ASN A 228 17.83 7.81 -15.94
CA ASN A 228 19.11 7.94 -15.25
C ASN A 228 20.07 6.76 -15.54
N GLY A 229 19.83 5.98 -16.60
CA GLY A 229 20.70 4.88 -17.03
C GLY A 229 20.56 3.59 -16.20
N GLY A 230 19.53 3.50 -15.33
CA GLY A 230 19.27 2.30 -14.56
C GLY A 230 18.45 1.25 -15.30
N ASN A 231 18.34 0.07 -14.71
CA ASN A 231 17.60 -1.07 -15.23
C ASN A 231 16.58 -1.62 -14.21
N MET A 232 15.92 -2.74 -14.51
CA MET A 232 14.92 -3.34 -13.63
C MET A 232 15.50 -3.83 -12.30
N LEU A 233 16.76 -4.20 -12.24
CA LEU A 233 17.42 -4.56 -10.98
C LEU A 233 17.63 -3.33 -10.09
N ASN A 234 17.97 -2.16 -10.66
CA ASN A 234 18.07 -0.91 -9.91
C ASN A 234 16.71 -0.49 -9.34
N LEU A 235 15.64 -0.67 -10.12
CA LEU A 235 14.26 -0.45 -9.63
C LEU A 235 13.90 -1.40 -8.47
N ALA A 236 14.26 -2.67 -8.60
CA ALA A 236 14.08 -3.66 -7.54
C ALA A 236 14.85 -3.29 -6.26
N LEU A 237 16.10 -2.82 -6.39
CA LEU A 237 16.92 -2.34 -5.27
C LEU A 237 16.25 -1.16 -4.55
N LEU A 238 15.68 -0.20 -5.29
CA LEU A 238 14.95 0.92 -4.69
C LEU A 238 13.76 0.45 -3.85
N PHE A 239 12.95 -0.48 -4.35
CA PHE A 239 11.83 -1.04 -3.59
C PHE A 239 12.30 -1.91 -2.41
N ALA A 240 13.39 -2.66 -2.57
CA ALA A 240 13.96 -3.46 -1.49
C ALA A 240 14.51 -2.58 -0.36
N ILE A 241 15.23 -1.49 -0.68
CA ILE A 241 15.70 -0.51 0.31
C ILE A 241 14.50 0.08 1.05
N GLN A 242 13.50 0.60 0.33
CA GLN A 242 12.30 1.17 0.93
C GLN A 242 11.63 0.21 1.92
N SER A 243 11.42 -1.04 1.52
CA SER A 243 10.72 -2.02 2.34
C SER A 243 11.55 -2.45 3.55
N THR A 244 12.86 -2.62 3.37
CA THR A 244 13.76 -3.05 4.45
C THR A 244 13.88 -1.98 5.53
N VAL A 245 14.03 -0.70 5.17
CA VAL A 245 14.18 0.36 6.18
C VAL A 245 12.92 0.57 7.02
N VAL A 246 11.73 0.31 6.46
CA VAL A 246 10.45 0.40 7.19
C VAL A 246 10.36 -0.64 8.32
N ILE A 247 11.04 -1.78 8.20
CA ILE A 247 11.08 -2.80 9.26
C ILE A 247 11.68 -2.22 10.54
N PHE A 248 12.76 -1.47 10.42
CA PHE A 248 13.42 -0.85 11.58
C PHE A 248 12.50 0.14 12.29
N ALA A 249 11.77 0.97 11.54
CA ALA A 249 10.78 1.89 12.13
C ALA A 249 9.70 1.12 12.91
N ASN A 250 9.19 0.03 12.35
CA ASN A 250 8.14 -0.78 13.00
C ASN A 250 8.66 -1.51 14.25
N ILE A 251 9.89 -2.04 14.23
CA ILE A 251 10.50 -2.71 15.38
C ILE A 251 10.70 -1.73 16.55
N TYR A 252 11.14 -0.51 16.25
CA TYR A 252 11.43 0.49 17.26
C TYR A 252 10.28 1.44 17.56
N SER A 253 9.10 1.25 16.96
CA SER A 253 7.93 2.13 17.05
C SER A 253 7.57 2.52 18.49
N LYS A 254 7.53 1.55 19.42
CA LYS A 254 7.22 1.81 20.82
C LYS A 254 8.27 2.71 21.48
N LYS A 255 9.57 2.41 21.30
CA LYS A 255 10.66 3.21 21.85
C LYS A 255 10.71 4.63 21.27
N ILE A 256 10.30 4.79 20.02
CA ILE A 256 10.22 6.09 19.34
C ILE A 256 9.10 6.92 19.97
N LEU A 257 7.91 6.36 20.15
CA LEU A 257 6.75 7.04 20.75
C LEU A 257 6.95 7.37 22.25
N GLU A 258 7.79 6.65 22.95
CA GLU A 258 8.18 6.98 24.33
C GLU A 258 9.05 8.26 24.42
N LYS A 259 9.75 8.61 23.32
CA LYS A 259 10.70 9.74 23.30
C LYS A 259 10.22 10.94 22.50
N ILE A 260 9.38 10.72 21.49
CA ILE A 260 8.93 11.74 20.54
C ILE A 260 7.41 11.72 20.50
N SER A 261 6.79 12.90 20.63
CA SER A 261 5.33 12.99 20.53
C SER A 261 4.82 12.59 19.14
N SER A 262 3.62 12.03 19.08
CA SER A 262 3.02 11.61 17.79
C SER A 262 2.82 12.76 16.83
N GLU A 263 2.51 13.98 17.34
CA GLU A 263 2.41 15.19 16.53
C GLU A 263 3.73 15.52 15.84
N THR A 264 4.82 15.54 16.60
CA THR A 264 6.17 15.82 16.09
C THR A 264 6.60 14.74 15.10
N LEU A 265 6.30 13.47 15.41
CA LEU A 265 6.67 12.36 14.54
C LEU A 265 5.88 12.37 13.22
N LEU A 266 4.59 12.74 13.24
CA LEU A 266 3.80 12.94 12.03
C LEU A 266 4.30 14.11 11.20
N LEU A 267 4.66 15.23 11.83
CA LEU A 267 5.25 16.37 11.13
C LEU A 267 6.56 15.95 10.43
N PHE A 268 7.43 15.22 11.12
CA PHE A 268 8.63 14.66 10.50
C PHE A 268 8.29 13.70 9.36
N SER A 269 7.26 12.86 9.49
CA SER A 269 6.85 11.95 8.41
C SER A 269 6.47 12.74 7.16
N PHE A 270 5.72 13.82 7.27
CA PHE A 270 5.36 14.68 6.14
C PHE A 270 6.56 15.43 5.56
N VAL A 271 7.44 16.00 6.41
CA VAL A 271 8.68 16.66 5.97
C VAL A 271 9.60 15.71 5.23
N PHE A 272 9.84 14.51 5.77
CA PHE A 272 10.68 13.52 5.09
C PHE A 272 10.01 12.92 3.86
N SER A 273 8.68 12.89 3.79
CA SER A 273 7.96 12.55 2.56
C SER A 273 8.22 13.59 1.46
N PHE A 274 8.18 14.88 1.80
CA PHE A 274 8.54 15.95 0.88
C PHE A 274 10.00 15.85 0.43
N ILE A 275 10.94 15.73 1.37
CA ILE A 275 12.37 15.60 1.05
C ILE A 275 12.62 14.41 0.13
N LYS A 276 11.99 13.26 0.40
CA LYS A 276 12.09 12.07 -0.46
C LYS A 276 11.65 12.36 -1.90
N VAL A 277 10.46 12.93 -2.07
CA VAL A 277 9.92 13.24 -3.41
C VAL A 277 10.78 14.29 -4.11
N PHE A 278 11.26 15.29 -3.38
CA PHE A 278 12.14 16.34 -3.90
C PHE A 278 13.49 15.77 -4.36
N LEU A 279 14.10 14.87 -3.58
CA LEU A 279 15.32 14.19 -4.00
C LEU A 279 15.13 13.36 -5.27
N ILE A 280 13.98 12.67 -5.42
CA ILE A 280 13.65 11.95 -6.64
C ILE A 280 13.49 12.93 -7.82
N TYR A 281 12.83 14.08 -7.60
CA TYR A 281 12.63 15.10 -8.62
C TYR A 281 13.93 15.68 -9.16
N ILE A 282 14.90 15.99 -8.28
CA ILE A 282 16.19 16.57 -8.68
C ILE A 282 17.22 15.52 -9.09
N SER A 283 16.92 14.21 -8.91
CA SER A 283 17.90 13.15 -9.15
C SER A 283 18.34 13.10 -10.62
N LYS A 284 19.66 13.06 -10.81
CA LYS A 284 20.31 12.81 -12.11
C LYS A 284 21.08 11.49 -12.09
N ASP A 285 21.17 10.85 -10.93
CA ASP A 285 21.86 9.57 -10.73
C ASP A 285 21.04 8.65 -9.80
N LEU A 286 21.44 7.38 -9.77
CA LEU A 286 20.76 6.37 -8.96
C LEU A 286 21.07 6.49 -7.46
N ASN A 287 22.24 7.05 -7.09
CA ASN A 287 22.66 7.12 -5.69
C ASN A 287 21.73 8.03 -4.89
N LEU A 288 21.35 9.17 -5.48
CA LEU A 288 20.41 10.09 -4.87
C LEU A 288 19.02 9.47 -4.71
N MET A 289 18.61 8.62 -5.66
CA MET A 289 17.36 7.86 -5.57
C MET A 289 17.40 6.80 -4.47
N TYR A 290 18.52 6.09 -4.28
CA TYR A 290 18.69 5.14 -3.18
C TYR A 290 18.61 5.85 -1.83
N LEU A 291 19.25 7.02 -1.69
CA LEU A 291 19.14 7.86 -0.49
C LEU A 291 17.69 8.28 -0.24
N ALA A 292 16.99 8.74 -1.28
CA ALA A 292 15.58 9.12 -1.18
C ALA A 292 14.72 7.96 -0.67
N MET A 293 14.96 6.72 -1.15
CA MET A 293 14.23 5.54 -0.69
C MET A 293 14.56 5.14 0.75
N ALA A 294 15.80 5.36 1.20
CA ALA A 294 16.18 5.13 2.60
C ALA A 294 15.43 6.06 3.58
N LEU A 295 15.06 7.28 3.16
CA LEU A 295 14.25 8.19 3.98
C LEU A 295 12.84 7.66 4.28
N SER A 296 12.43 6.58 3.62
CA SER A 296 11.16 5.89 3.92
C SER A 296 11.07 5.33 5.34
N ILE A 297 12.20 5.20 6.05
CA ILE A 297 12.22 4.84 7.48
C ILE A 297 11.38 5.84 8.31
N ILE A 298 11.49 7.12 8.02
CA ILE A 298 10.77 8.18 8.74
C ILE A 298 9.46 8.51 8.02
N SER A 299 9.48 8.70 6.69
CA SER A 299 8.31 9.19 5.96
C SER A 299 7.16 8.18 5.94
N TYR A 300 7.43 6.91 5.70
CA TYR A 300 6.40 5.86 5.60
C TYR A 300 6.38 4.96 6.83
N GLY A 301 7.55 4.61 7.37
CA GLY A 301 7.65 3.70 8.49
C GLY A 301 7.01 4.23 9.77
N SER A 302 7.14 5.53 10.06
CA SER A 302 6.56 6.12 11.27
C SER A 302 5.09 6.53 11.10
N LEU A 303 4.63 6.78 9.89
CA LEU A 303 3.28 7.30 9.63
C LEU A 303 2.18 6.42 10.24
N GLY A 304 2.27 5.10 10.08
CA GLY A 304 1.23 4.18 10.52
C GLY A 304 1.00 4.18 12.02
N PHE A 305 2.05 3.98 12.81
CA PHE A 305 1.94 3.92 14.27
C PHE A 305 1.75 5.29 14.92
N ALA A 306 2.36 6.35 14.34
CA ALA A 306 2.18 7.71 14.81
C ALA A 306 0.75 8.23 14.54
N SER A 307 0.14 7.87 13.42
CA SER A 307 -1.26 8.21 13.12
C SER A 307 -2.22 7.61 14.14
N TYR A 308 -2.04 6.34 14.50
CA TYR A 308 -2.89 5.68 15.49
C TYR A 308 -2.77 6.36 16.88
N ASP A 309 -1.54 6.64 17.34
CA ASP A 309 -1.31 7.30 18.61
C ASP A 309 -1.88 8.74 18.62
N TYR A 310 -1.68 9.50 17.56
CA TYR A 310 -2.24 10.84 17.39
C TYR A 310 -3.79 10.83 17.46
N LEU A 311 -4.42 9.93 16.69
CA LEU A 311 -5.87 9.81 16.68
C LEU A 311 -6.42 9.42 18.04
N SER A 312 -5.72 8.56 18.79
CA SER A 312 -6.13 8.17 20.14
C SER A 312 -6.13 9.32 21.14
N LYS A 313 -5.39 10.42 20.86
CA LYS A 313 -5.32 11.62 21.70
C LYS A 313 -6.39 12.65 21.36
N ILE A 314 -6.76 12.76 20.08
CA ILE A 314 -7.70 13.81 19.63
C ILE A 314 -9.14 13.31 19.47
N ILE A 315 -9.35 11.99 19.42
CA ILE A 315 -10.66 11.38 19.18
C ILE A 315 -11.08 10.55 20.40
N GLU A 316 -12.31 10.70 20.82
CA GLU A 316 -12.89 9.88 21.90
C GLU A 316 -12.86 8.38 21.55
N LYS A 317 -12.61 7.53 22.54
CA LYS A 317 -12.46 6.07 22.36
C LYS A 317 -13.58 5.42 21.55
N GLN A 318 -14.81 5.89 21.71
CA GLN A 318 -15.98 5.33 20.98
C GLN A 318 -15.93 5.60 19.47
N TYR A 319 -15.23 6.66 19.01
CA TYR A 319 -15.09 7.02 17.60
C TYR A 319 -13.75 6.60 17.01
N LEU A 320 -12.80 6.15 17.82
CA LEU A 320 -11.42 5.90 17.41
C LEU A 320 -11.33 4.85 16.29
N ALA A 321 -12.11 3.78 16.36
CA ALA A 321 -12.11 2.74 15.32
C ALA A 321 -12.55 3.31 13.97
N LYS A 322 -13.58 4.16 13.94
CA LYS A 322 -14.10 4.82 12.73
C LYS A 322 -13.10 5.84 12.19
N ALA A 323 -12.51 6.68 13.07
CA ALA A 323 -11.49 7.64 12.70
C ALA A 323 -10.24 6.97 12.12
N ASN A 324 -9.78 5.88 12.74
CA ASN A 324 -8.64 5.11 12.26
C ASN A 324 -8.91 4.47 10.88
N LYS A 325 -10.12 3.97 10.66
CA LYS A 325 -10.53 3.44 9.35
C LYS A 325 -10.50 4.53 8.27
N ILE A 326 -11.03 5.73 8.56
CA ILE A 326 -11.00 6.87 7.62
C ILE A 326 -9.55 7.28 7.36
N SER A 327 -8.74 7.43 8.41
CA SER A 327 -7.32 7.76 8.29
C SER A 327 -6.58 6.73 7.43
N HIS A 328 -6.82 5.45 7.65
CA HIS A 328 -6.21 4.38 6.85
C HIS A 328 -6.62 4.44 5.37
N LEU A 329 -7.89 4.72 5.07
CA LEU A 329 -8.34 4.91 3.69
C LEU A 329 -7.70 6.13 3.03
N CYS A 330 -7.49 7.21 3.78
CA CYS A 330 -6.92 8.46 3.29
C CYS A 330 -5.39 8.42 3.14
N SER A 331 -4.69 7.77 4.07
CA SER A 331 -3.24 7.59 4.04
C SER A 331 -2.79 6.38 3.21
N SER A 332 -3.72 5.46 2.91
CA SER A 332 -3.44 4.27 2.10
C SER A 332 -3.39 4.57 0.60
N ILE A 333 -2.92 3.59 -0.14
CA ILE A 333 -2.85 3.63 -1.61
C ILE A 333 -4.23 3.91 -2.26
N SER A 334 -5.35 3.70 -1.56
CA SER A 334 -6.71 3.74 -2.15
C SER A 334 -7.11 5.13 -2.66
N ILE A 335 -7.28 6.11 -1.76
CA ILE A 335 -7.68 7.48 -2.16
C ILE A 335 -6.50 8.18 -2.86
N GLY A 336 -5.28 7.98 -2.36
CA GLY A 336 -4.07 8.48 -2.99
C GLY A 336 -3.94 8.01 -4.44
N SER A 337 -4.17 6.72 -4.74
CA SER A 337 -4.13 6.19 -6.11
C SER A 337 -5.27 6.73 -6.98
N LEU A 338 -6.49 6.84 -6.43
CA LEU A 338 -7.62 7.38 -7.19
C LEU A 338 -7.32 8.79 -7.69
N LEU A 339 -6.97 9.70 -6.77
CA LEU A 339 -6.73 11.09 -7.09
C LEU A 339 -5.43 11.30 -7.89
N SER A 340 -4.34 10.64 -7.48
CA SER A 340 -3.06 10.75 -8.18
C SER A 340 -3.14 10.19 -9.60
N GLY A 341 -3.88 9.12 -9.86
CA GLY A 341 -4.02 8.56 -11.18
C GLY A 341 -4.69 9.53 -12.17
N PHE A 342 -5.74 10.26 -11.77
CA PHE A 342 -6.34 11.31 -12.58
C PHE A 342 -5.36 12.45 -12.86
N ILE A 343 -4.65 12.92 -11.82
CA ILE A 343 -3.65 13.99 -11.99
C ILE A 343 -2.50 13.50 -12.87
N CYS A 344 -2.03 12.27 -12.69
CA CYS A 344 -1.00 11.66 -13.54
C CYS A 344 -1.44 11.63 -15.00
N SER A 345 -2.66 11.17 -15.27
CA SER A 345 -3.19 11.11 -16.64
C SER A 345 -3.22 12.49 -17.29
N TYR A 346 -3.71 13.50 -16.56
CA TYR A 346 -3.79 14.87 -17.05
C TYR A 346 -2.40 15.48 -17.28
N VAL A 347 -1.50 15.37 -16.29
CA VAL A 347 -0.16 15.96 -16.39
C VAL A 347 0.66 15.28 -17.48
N LEU A 348 0.59 13.95 -17.61
CA LEU A 348 1.34 13.21 -18.64
C LEU A 348 0.75 13.37 -20.05
N TYR A 349 -0.48 13.83 -20.17
CA TYR A 349 -1.08 14.19 -21.47
C TYR A 349 -0.46 15.47 -22.04
N TYR A 350 -0.19 16.47 -21.17
CA TYR A 350 0.30 17.79 -21.61
C TYR A 350 1.80 18.01 -21.35
N TYR A 351 2.39 17.26 -20.43
CA TYR A 351 3.74 17.46 -19.92
C TYR A 351 4.47 16.13 -19.74
N ASP A 352 5.61 16.17 -19.08
CA ASP A 352 6.48 15.01 -18.81
C ASP A 352 6.41 14.49 -17.36
N VAL A 353 7.18 13.43 -17.10
CA VAL A 353 7.27 12.80 -15.76
C VAL A 353 7.92 13.74 -14.73
N ARG A 354 8.79 14.68 -15.16
CA ARG A 354 9.40 15.64 -14.23
C ARG A 354 8.37 16.65 -13.72
N MET A 355 7.48 17.12 -14.60
CA MET A 355 6.37 17.99 -14.17
C MET A 355 5.43 17.26 -13.22
N LEU A 356 5.21 15.98 -13.44
CA LEU A 356 4.42 15.14 -12.52
C LEU A 356 5.07 15.05 -11.13
N LEU A 357 6.40 14.92 -11.05
CA LEU A 357 7.12 14.94 -9.79
C LEU A 357 7.08 16.30 -9.10
N LEU A 358 7.12 17.39 -9.87
CA LEU A 358 6.94 18.75 -9.31
C LEU A 358 5.57 18.89 -8.65
N VAL A 359 4.50 18.44 -9.31
CA VAL A 359 3.15 18.41 -8.72
C VAL A 359 3.15 17.57 -7.43
N SER A 360 3.85 16.44 -7.42
CA SER A 360 3.99 15.60 -6.22
C SER A 360 4.72 16.34 -5.09
N CYS A 361 5.78 17.11 -5.40
CA CYS A 361 6.47 17.96 -4.43
C CYS A 361 5.53 19.01 -3.84
N ILE A 362 4.72 19.67 -4.68
CA ILE A 362 3.73 20.66 -4.23
C ILE A 362 2.71 20.01 -3.28
N CYS A 363 2.15 18.85 -3.64
CA CYS A 363 1.22 18.10 -2.78
C CYS A 363 1.87 17.74 -1.43
N ALA A 364 3.10 17.25 -1.44
CA ALA A 364 3.83 16.91 -0.22
C ALA A 364 4.14 18.15 0.63
N PHE A 365 4.50 19.27 0.02
CA PHE A 365 4.71 20.53 0.73
C PHE A 365 3.42 21.08 1.36
N CYS A 366 2.32 21.08 0.61
CA CYS A 366 1.01 21.47 1.13
C CYS A 366 0.57 20.59 2.31
N SER A 367 0.89 19.30 2.30
CA SER A 367 0.59 18.42 3.44
C SER A 367 1.27 18.86 4.73
N ILE A 368 2.51 19.36 4.66
CA ILE A 368 3.25 19.90 5.81
C ILE A 368 2.55 21.15 6.34
N LEU A 369 2.22 22.10 5.46
CA LEU A 369 1.60 23.38 5.87
C LEU A 369 0.24 23.15 6.53
N ILE A 370 -0.60 22.28 5.96
CA ILE A 370 -1.93 21.97 6.48
C ILE A 370 -1.83 21.30 7.84
N PHE A 371 -0.93 20.32 8.01
CA PHE A 371 -0.77 19.63 9.28
C PHE A 371 -0.17 20.57 10.35
N ALA A 372 0.86 21.35 10.02
CA ALA A 372 1.46 22.31 10.93
C ALA A 372 0.47 23.40 11.36
N GLY A 373 -0.35 23.90 10.41
CA GLY A 373 -1.44 24.84 10.70
C GLY A 373 -2.45 24.26 11.70
N GLY A 374 -2.77 22.96 11.58
CA GLY A 374 -3.64 22.27 12.54
C GLY A 374 -3.05 22.16 13.95
N LEU A 375 -1.73 22.10 14.08
CA LEU A 375 -1.05 22.09 15.37
C LEU A 375 -0.96 23.47 16.02
N SER A 376 -0.80 24.53 15.24
CA SER A 376 -0.65 25.90 15.75
C SER A 376 -1.94 26.51 16.28
N CYS A 377 -3.10 26.08 15.81
CA CYS A 377 -4.39 26.53 16.32
C CYS A 377 -4.73 26.02 17.75
N ASN A 378 -3.84 25.28 18.38
CA ASN A 378 -3.98 24.78 19.75
C ASN A 378 -3.28 25.67 20.81
N LYS A 379 -2.61 26.74 20.41
CA LYS A 379 -2.04 27.76 21.31
C LYS A 379 -2.94 28.98 21.36
#